data_ae34b5a630d975f9c0c84cb0fd078fea
#
_entry.id   ae34b5a630d975f9c0c84cb0fd078fea
#
_cell.length_a   1.000
_cell.length_b   1.000
_cell.length_c   1.000
_cell.angle_alpha   90.00
_cell.angle_beta   90.00
_cell.angle_gamma   90.00
#
_symmetry.space_group_name_H-M   'P 1'
#
loop_
_entity.id
_entity.type
_entity.pdbx_description
1 polymer ?
#
loop_
_entity_poly.entity_id
_entity_poly.type
_entity_poly.pdbx_seq_one_letter_code
_entity_poly.pdbx_strand_id
1 'polypeptide(L)'
;SSGLIMNSTNIENVLIKPKGVVKAKLSRDDIIMRGGMIVIALYLVISLVFPLYSMFSKSFSTFQYDLSKFEVQVSDDTGQFPPTIASLESLNGELEAISNDELSTGSGGRLGVTMFFPDFSFRSPVMYRIRNVDNQGRFLVGSTLVTGTDWQELDSNTFRRVQLRPVRSTGLSNFINYFSTPALFKSIQNSIFISVISTIITVILAFWFAYALNRSCMRFKGFFRLIAMAPILVPSLLPGIALVYLFGAQGVIKGLLFGASIYGPIGIIIGSVFFTFPHAILIISTALAISDARLYEAAISLKATSWKTFWTVTIPGARYGIISAAFVVFNLVITDFGLPKVIGGQFNVLAVDIYKQVIGQQNFEMGAVVSVVLIIPAILAFAIDRIVQSKQVALLT
;
A
#
# COMPACT_ATOMS: atom_id res chain seq x y z
N SER A 1 37.06 -47.52 72.15
CA SER A 1 36.86 -48.14 70.83
C SER A 1 35.45 -48.60 70.64
N SER A 2 34.64 -47.77 70.04
CA SER A 2 33.36 -48.17 69.52
C SER A 2 33.08 -47.27 68.27
N GLY A 3 33.27 -47.89 67.12
CA GLY A 3 32.95 -47.24 65.82
C GLY A 3 31.44 -47.13 65.62
N LEU A 4 30.97 -45.99 65.36
CA LEU A 4 29.60 -45.71 64.86
C LEU A 4 29.64 -45.79 63.32
N ILE A 5 29.13 -46.88 62.79
CA ILE A 5 28.82 -47.07 61.40
C ILE A 5 27.57 -46.27 61.14
N MET A 6 27.70 -45.10 60.46
CA MET A 6 26.59 -44.32 59.98
C MET A 6 26.04 -44.93 58.69
N ASN A 7 24.82 -45.40 58.77
CA ASN A 7 24.06 -46.06 57.73
C ASN A 7 23.74 -45.10 56.58
N SER A 8 24.20 -45.37 55.37
CA SER A 8 24.13 -44.59 54.17
C SER A 8 22.75 -44.61 53.42
N THR A 9 21.69 -44.99 54.13
CA THR A 9 20.38 -45.26 53.49
C THR A 9 19.30 -44.20 53.71
N ASN A 10 19.60 -43.00 54.20
CA ASN A 10 18.59 -42.01 54.49
C ASN A 10 18.75 -40.63 53.75
N ILE A 11 19.49 -40.57 52.65
CA ILE A 11 19.68 -39.34 51.91
C ILE A 11 18.80 -39.29 50.66
N GLU A 12 18.07 -40.34 50.30
CA GLU A 12 17.37 -40.41 49.00
C GLU A 12 15.90 -39.95 48.96
N ASN A 13 15.37 -39.45 50.06
CA ASN A 13 13.91 -39.02 50.08
C ASN A 13 13.63 -37.58 50.44
N VAL A 14 14.54 -36.67 50.18
CA VAL A 14 14.17 -35.24 50.10
C VAL A 14 14.00 -34.84 48.62
N LEU A 15 13.09 -35.50 47.93
CA LEU A 15 12.51 -35.00 46.71
C LEU A 15 11.74 -33.72 47.06
N ILE A 16 12.38 -32.58 46.81
CA ILE A 16 11.72 -31.28 46.82
C ILE A 16 10.58 -31.37 45.81
N LYS A 17 9.34 -31.58 46.30
CA LYS A 17 8.13 -31.40 45.48
C LYS A 17 8.22 -30.02 44.82
N PRO A 18 8.13 -29.93 43.49
CA PRO A 18 8.12 -28.62 42.86
C PRO A 18 6.97 -27.83 43.48
N LYS A 19 7.29 -26.69 44.11
CA LYS A 19 6.29 -25.72 44.58
C LYS A 19 5.32 -25.48 43.44
N GLY A 20 4.05 -25.88 43.63
CA GLY A 20 2.99 -25.68 42.65
C GLY A 20 3.04 -24.22 42.21
N VAL A 21 2.97 -24.01 40.91
CA VAL A 21 2.89 -22.67 40.29
C VAL A 21 1.74 -21.94 40.99
N VAL A 22 2.06 -21.01 41.88
CA VAL A 22 1.09 -20.17 42.56
C VAL A 22 0.44 -19.34 41.44
N LYS A 23 -0.75 -19.75 41.03
CA LYS A 23 -1.56 -18.93 40.10
C LYS A 23 -1.82 -17.63 40.84
N ALA A 24 -1.22 -16.57 40.37
CA ALA A 24 -1.46 -15.22 40.88
C ALA A 24 -2.97 -14.95 40.87
N LYS A 25 -3.53 -14.63 42.04
CA LYS A 25 -4.95 -14.26 42.18
C LYS A 25 -5.12 -12.99 41.34
N LEU A 26 -5.98 -13.03 40.32
CA LEU A 26 -6.28 -11.89 39.46
C LEU A 26 -6.82 -10.76 40.34
N SER A 27 -6.09 -9.64 40.40
CA SER A 27 -6.54 -8.41 41.01
C SER A 27 -7.70 -7.81 40.20
N ARG A 28 -8.51 -7.00 40.83
CA ARG A 28 -9.52 -6.19 40.11
C ARG A 28 -8.90 -5.34 39.02
N ASP A 29 -7.71 -4.80 39.26
CA ASP A 29 -6.95 -3.99 38.29
C ASP A 29 -6.51 -4.83 37.09
N ASP A 30 -6.11 -6.09 37.28
CA ASP A 30 -5.77 -7.01 36.20
C ASP A 30 -6.98 -7.33 35.31
N ILE A 31 -8.18 -7.43 35.90
CA ILE A 31 -9.42 -7.67 35.15
C ILE A 31 -9.79 -6.45 34.32
N ILE A 32 -9.70 -5.24 34.90
CA ILE A 32 -9.96 -3.98 34.21
C ILE A 32 -8.96 -3.79 33.07
N MET A 33 -7.67 -4.03 33.33
CA MET A 33 -6.63 -3.91 32.31
C MET A 33 -6.82 -4.91 31.16
N ARG A 34 -7.16 -6.18 31.48
CA ARG A 34 -7.47 -7.19 30.45
C ARG A 34 -8.73 -6.84 29.67
N GLY A 35 -9.78 -6.34 30.35
CA GLY A 35 -10.98 -5.85 29.70
C GLY A 35 -10.68 -4.69 28.75
N GLY A 36 -9.89 -3.72 29.19
CA GLY A 36 -9.42 -2.61 28.37
C GLY A 36 -8.61 -3.07 27.14
N MET A 37 -7.69 -4.02 27.32
CA MET A 37 -6.95 -4.60 26.20
C MET A 37 -7.84 -5.33 25.19
N ILE A 38 -8.88 -6.04 25.64
CA ILE A 38 -9.83 -6.71 24.75
C ILE A 38 -10.62 -5.68 23.95
N VAL A 39 -11.10 -4.61 24.59
CA VAL A 39 -11.83 -3.53 23.92
C VAL A 39 -10.96 -2.87 22.85
N ILE A 40 -9.71 -2.55 23.18
CA ILE A 40 -8.74 -1.98 22.22
C ILE A 40 -8.46 -2.96 21.08
N ALA A 41 -8.27 -4.23 21.39
CA ALA A 41 -8.03 -5.26 20.35
C ALA A 41 -9.23 -5.40 19.41
N LEU A 42 -10.45 -5.42 19.94
CA LEU A 42 -11.69 -5.45 19.13
C LEU A 42 -11.81 -4.20 18.27
N TYR A 43 -11.53 -3.02 18.83
CA TYR A 43 -11.52 -1.79 18.06
C TYR A 43 -10.52 -1.84 16.92
N LEU A 44 -9.29 -2.32 17.17
CA LEU A 44 -8.25 -2.46 16.12
C LEU A 44 -8.63 -3.48 15.05
N VAL A 45 -9.27 -4.59 15.42
CA VAL A 45 -9.75 -5.58 14.46
C VAL A 45 -10.82 -4.94 13.55
N ILE A 46 -11.80 -4.24 14.12
CA ILE A 46 -12.87 -3.63 13.34
C ILE A 46 -12.34 -2.49 12.47
N SER A 47 -11.50 -1.62 13.00
CA SER A 47 -11.03 -0.42 12.30
C SER A 47 -9.90 -0.67 11.32
N LEU A 48 -9.13 -1.75 11.48
CA LEU A 48 -7.95 -2.05 10.66
C LEU A 48 -8.15 -3.32 9.81
N VAL A 49 -8.48 -4.44 10.45
CA VAL A 49 -8.52 -5.74 9.75
C VAL A 49 -9.68 -5.79 8.76
N PHE A 50 -10.84 -5.29 9.13
CA PHE A 50 -12.01 -5.32 8.26
C PHE A 50 -11.84 -4.45 6.99
N PRO A 51 -11.38 -3.19 7.05
CA PRO A 51 -11.07 -2.40 5.86
C PRO A 51 -9.97 -3.02 4.99
N LEU A 52 -8.90 -3.55 5.58
CA LEU A 52 -7.85 -4.25 4.84
C LEU A 52 -8.39 -5.48 4.11
N TYR A 53 -9.19 -6.31 4.79
CA TYR A 53 -9.83 -7.47 4.16
C TYR A 53 -10.74 -7.05 3.01
N SER A 54 -11.54 -5.99 3.19
CA SER A 54 -12.40 -5.45 2.14
C SER A 54 -11.59 -4.99 0.94
N MET A 55 -10.47 -4.29 1.16
CA MET A 55 -9.56 -3.86 0.11
C MET A 55 -8.94 -5.06 -0.62
N PHE A 56 -8.40 -6.04 0.12
CA PHE A 56 -7.85 -7.26 -0.47
C PHE A 56 -8.90 -8.01 -1.28
N SER A 57 -10.11 -8.21 -0.75
CA SER A 57 -11.19 -8.88 -1.45
C SER A 57 -11.57 -8.16 -2.75
N LYS A 58 -11.58 -6.83 -2.75
CA LYS A 58 -11.87 -6.05 -3.95
C LYS A 58 -10.78 -6.15 -5.02
N SER A 59 -9.51 -6.26 -4.64
CA SER A 59 -8.42 -6.39 -5.61
C SER A 59 -8.54 -7.65 -6.49
N PHE A 60 -9.16 -8.70 -5.94
CA PHE A 60 -9.45 -9.93 -6.67
C PHE A 60 -10.84 -9.97 -7.30
N SER A 61 -11.68 -8.95 -7.07
CA SER A 61 -13.00 -8.88 -7.68
C SER A 61 -12.90 -8.43 -9.12
N THR A 62 -13.31 -9.29 -10.02
CA THR A 62 -13.38 -9.03 -11.44
C THR A 62 -14.81 -9.04 -11.90
N PHE A 63 -15.12 -8.30 -12.93
CA PHE A 63 -16.44 -8.29 -13.54
C PHE A 63 -16.31 -8.89 -14.92
N GLN A 64 -17.07 -9.96 -15.16
CA GLN A 64 -17.08 -10.64 -16.43
C GLN A 64 -18.48 -10.55 -17.03
N TYR A 65 -18.51 -10.37 -18.34
CA TYR A 65 -19.73 -10.45 -19.13
C TYR A 65 -19.77 -11.83 -19.74
N ASP A 66 -20.60 -12.71 -19.19
CA ASP A 66 -20.78 -14.06 -19.72
C ASP A 66 -21.84 -14.03 -20.81
N LEU A 67 -21.43 -13.79 -22.04
CA LEU A 67 -22.31 -13.73 -23.20
C LEU A 67 -22.83 -15.11 -23.64
N SER A 68 -22.17 -16.19 -23.19
CA SER A 68 -22.58 -17.55 -23.52
C SER A 68 -23.92 -17.95 -22.90
N LYS A 69 -24.31 -17.26 -21.82
CA LYS A 69 -25.55 -17.50 -21.10
C LYS A 69 -26.80 -16.84 -21.70
N PHE A 70 -26.60 -15.99 -22.72
CA PHE A 70 -27.70 -15.33 -23.41
C PHE A 70 -27.94 -16.01 -24.74
N GLU A 71 -29.17 -16.54 -24.90
CA GLU A 71 -29.63 -17.15 -26.13
C GLU A 71 -30.51 -16.16 -26.90
N VAL A 72 -30.25 -16.09 -28.19
CA VAL A 72 -30.96 -15.20 -29.11
C VAL A 72 -31.58 -16.01 -30.26
N GLN A 73 -32.77 -15.67 -30.62
CA GLN A 73 -33.38 -16.13 -31.88
C GLN A 73 -33.84 -14.93 -32.69
N VAL A 74 -33.64 -15.03 -34.00
CA VAL A 74 -34.04 -14.03 -34.97
C VAL A 74 -35.20 -14.58 -35.78
N SER A 75 -36.29 -13.86 -35.90
CA SER A 75 -37.41 -14.28 -36.73
C SER A 75 -37.04 -14.27 -38.21
N ASP A 76 -37.69 -15.11 -38.96
CA ASP A 76 -37.67 -15.04 -40.42
C ASP A 76 -38.56 -13.89 -40.96
N ASP A 77 -38.55 -13.70 -42.27
CA ASP A 77 -39.33 -12.66 -42.94
C ASP A 77 -40.88 -12.84 -42.76
N THR A 78 -41.31 -13.99 -42.26
CA THR A 78 -42.70 -14.30 -41.94
C THR A 78 -43.07 -14.04 -40.48
N GLY A 79 -42.10 -13.63 -39.67
CA GLY A 79 -42.25 -13.43 -38.22
C GLY A 79 -42.20 -14.71 -37.39
N GLN A 80 -41.82 -15.85 -37.98
CA GLN A 80 -41.63 -17.11 -37.26
C GLN A 80 -40.20 -17.27 -36.77
N PHE A 81 -40.02 -17.80 -35.56
CA PHE A 81 -38.72 -18.05 -35.00
C PHE A 81 -38.21 -19.45 -35.37
N PRO A 82 -37.09 -19.58 -36.06
CA PRO A 82 -36.52 -20.85 -36.41
C PRO A 82 -36.08 -21.61 -35.14
N PRO A 83 -35.98 -22.95 -35.19
CA PRO A 83 -35.50 -23.71 -34.03
C PRO A 83 -34.05 -23.49 -33.69
N THR A 84 -33.30 -22.83 -34.55
CA THR A 84 -31.87 -22.54 -34.33
C THR A 84 -31.73 -21.45 -33.31
N ILE A 85 -31.01 -21.76 -32.19
CA ILE A 85 -30.71 -20.83 -31.12
C ILE A 85 -29.26 -20.41 -31.27
N ALA A 86 -29.00 -19.12 -31.33
CA ALA A 86 -27.65 -18.56 -31.33
C ALA A 86 -27.34 -18.05 -29.92
N SER A 87 -26.11 -18.21 -29.47
CA SER A 87 -25.64 -17.51 -28.27
C SER A 87 -25.27 -16.07 -28.60
N LEU A 88 -25.42 -15.16 -27.65
CA LEU A 88 -24.98 -13.77 -27.82
C LEU A 88 -23.46 -13.70 -28.12
N GLU A 89 -22.71 -14.69 -27.61
CA GLU A 89 -21.28 -14.86 -27.86
C GLU A 89 -20.99 -15.17 -29.35
N SER A 90 -21.86 -15.95 -30.01
CA SER A 90 -21.68 -16.26 -31.42
C SER A 90 -21.92 -15.07 -32.35
N LEU A 91 -22.55 -14.02 -31.86
CA LEU A 91 -22.71 -12.75 -32.55
C LEU A 91 -21.50 -11.81 -32.35
N ASN A 92 -20.55 -12.19 -31.48
CA ASN A 92 -19.32 -11.44 -31.19
C ASN A 92 -18.33 -11.35 -32.33
N GLY A 93 -18.43 -12.17 -33.37
CA GLY A 93 -17.59 -12.00 -34.55
C GLY A 93 -17.71 -10.61 -35.20
N GLU A 94 -18.81 -9.90 -34.94
CA GLU A 94 -19.07 -8.54 -35.38
C GLU A 94 -18.85 -7.48 -34.27
N LEU A 95 -18.62 -7.90 -33.02
CA LEU A 95 -18.41 -7.05 -31.86
C LEU A 95 -16.94 -6.66 -31.60
N GLU A 96 -15.98 -7.25 -32.31
CA GLU A 96 -14.57 -6.88 -32.21
C GLU A 96 -14.26 -5.42 -32.55
N ALA A 97 -15.24 -4.68 -33.10
CA ALA A 97 -15.11 -3.26 -33.37
C ALA A 97 -15.41 -2.34 -32.16
N ILE A 98 -15.97 -2.87 -31.08
CA ILE A 98 -16.12 -2.12 -29.82
C ILE A 98 -14.86 -2.39 -28.99
N SER A 99 -14.05 -1.36 -28.81
CA SER A 99 -12.78 -1.46 -28.14
C SER A 99 -12.95 -2.11 -26.76
N ASN A 100 -12.04 -3.03 -26.42
CA ASN A 100 -11.94 -3.63 -25.08
C ASN A 100 -11.85 -2.58 -23.97
N ASP A 101 -11.49 -1.33 -24.29
CA ASP A 101 -11.46 -0.20 -23.37
C ASP A 101 -12.85 0.24 -22.90
N GLU A 102 -13.89 0.15 -23.72
CA GLU A 102 -15.25 0.45 -23.27
C GLU A 102 -15.84 -0.63 -22.37
N LEU A 103 -15.39 -1.88 -22.55
CA LEU A 103 -15.74 -3.00 -21.67
C LEU A 103 -15.00 -2.96 -20.32
N SER A 104 -13.80 -2.38 -20.31
CA SER A 104 -12.94 -2.29 -19.12
C SER A 104 -13.20 -1.05 -18.26
N THR A 105 -13.76 0.00 -18.83
CA THR A 105 -14.06 1.26 -18.14
C THR A 105 -15.39 1.29 -17.41
N GLY A 106 -16.03 0.14 -17.23
CA GLY A 106 -17.23 0.00 -16.41
C GLY A 106 -16.96 0.50 -14.99
N SER A 107 -17.08 1.79 -14.81
CA SER A 107 -16.92 2.46 -13.53
C SER A 107 -17.82 1.78 -12.48
N GLY A 108 -17.16 1.12 -11.50
CA GLY A 108 -17.78 0.78 -10.24
C GLY A 108 -18.93 -0.21 -10.28
N GLY A 109 -18.94 -1.23 -11.14
CA GLY A 109 -19.84 -2.38 -11.07
C GLY A 109 -21.35 -2.10 -11.11
N ARG A 110 -21.75 -0.86 -11.33
CA ARG A 110 -23.15 -0.42 -11.34
C ARG A 110 -23.64 0.04 -12.71
N LEU A 111 -22.74 0.42 -13.60
CA LEU A 111 -23.08 0.85 -14.95
C LEU A 111 -22.95 -0.33 -15.89
N GLY A 112 -24.05 -0.70 -16.57
CA GLY A 112 -24.03 -1.70 -17.62
C GLY A 112 -23.27 -1.16 -18.83
N VAL A 113 -22.57 -2.03 -19.53
CA VAL A 113 -21.98 -1.71 -20.83
C VAL A 113 -23.09 -1.78 -21.88
N THR A 114 -23.20 -0.75 -22.69
CA THR A 114 -24.11 -0.76 -23.83
C THR A 114 -23.40 -1.41 -25.01
N MET A 115 -23.89 -2.56 -25.43
CA MET A 115 -23.43 -3.21 -26.65
C MET A 115 -24.25 -2.68 -27.83
N PHE A 116 -23.55 -2.32 -28.88
CA PHE A 116 -24.13 -1.81 -30.10
C PHE A 116 -23.88 -2.85 -31.21
N PHE A 117 -24.96 -3.25 -31.90
CA PHE A 117 -24.91 -4.18 -33.01
C PHE A 117 -25.09 -3.42 -34.33
N PRO A 118 -24.00 -3.01 -35.01
CA PRO A 118 -24.09 -2.13 -36.18
C PRO A 118 -24.69 -2.81 -37.42
N ASP A 119 -24.51 -4.13 -37.57
CA ASP A 119 -24.83 -4.84 -38.79
C ASP A 119 -26.21 -5.50 -38.85
N PHE A 120 -27.01 -5.29 -37.80
CA PHE A 120 -28.42 -5.64 -37.92
C PHE A 120 -29.07 -4.68 -38.91
N SER A 121 -28.93 -4.98 -40.20
CA SER A 121 -29.50 -4.20 -41.28
C SER A 121 -31.03 -4.12 -41.10
N PHE A 122 -31.52 -2.91 -41.20
CA PHE A 122 -32.93 -2.51 -41.07
C PHE A 122 -33.84 -3.19 -42.13
N ARG A 123 -33.90 -4.50 -42.18
CA ARG A 123 -34.95 -5.22 -42.89
C ARG A 123 -36.11 -5.39 -41.94
N SER A 124 -37.05 -4.50 -42.04
CA SER A 124 -38.37 -4.64 -41.40
C SER A 124 -39.12 -5.83 -41.97
N PRO A 125 -39.81 -6.65 -41.18
CA PRO A 125 -40.04 -6.65 -39.74
C PRO A 125 -39.44 -7.85 -39.03
N VAL A 126 -38.13 -7.77 -38.75
CA VAL A 126 -37.45 -8.86 -38.04
C VAL A 126 -37.60 -8.62 -36.54
N MET A 127 -38.17 -9.64 -35.87
CA MET A 127 -38.30 -9.67 -34.42
C MET A 127 -37.16 -10.51 -33.83
N TYR A 128 -36.66 -10.05 -32.68
CA TYR A 128 -35.66 -10.75 -31.91
C TYR A 128 -36.29 -11.22 -30.62
N ARG A 129 -35.91 -12.39 -30.16
CA ARG A 129 -36.23 -12.82 -28.81
C ARG A 129 -34.97 -13.26 -28.11
N ILE A 130 -34.87 -12.89 -26.85
CA ILE A 130 -33.71 -13.13 -26.02
C ILE A 130 -34.12 -13.73 -24.69
N ARG A 131 -33.35 -14.65 -24.17
CA ARG A 131 -33.48 -15.16 -22.81
C ARG A 131 -32.14 -15.35 -22.14
N ASN A 132 -32.16 -15.37 -20.81
CA ASN A 132 -31.00 -15.70 -19.99
C ASN A 132 -31.16 -17.11 -19.42
N VAL A 133 -30.25 -18.00 -19.76
CA VAL A 133 -30.34 -19.43 -19.36
C VAL A 133 -30.11 -19.63 -17.86
N ASP A 134 -29.33 -18.80 -17.23
CA ASP A 134 -28.82 -19.02 -15.85
C ASP A 134 -29.41 -18.08 -14.79
N ASN A 135 -30.25 -17.13 -15.16
CA ASN A 135 -30.80 -16.11 -14.27
C ASN A 135 -29.77 -15.30 -13.47
N GLN A 136 -28.49 -15.42 -13.79
CA GLN A 136 -27.38 -14.74 -13.09
C GLN A 136 -26.97 -13.38 -13.68
N GLY A 137 -27.36 -13.12 -14.90
CA GLY A 137 -27.13 -11.84 -15.56
C GLY A 137 -28.39 -11.01 -15.64
N ARG A 138 -28.33 -9.75 -15.31
CA ARG A 138 -29.41 -8.81 -15.57
C ARG A 138 -29.15 -8.09 -16.88
N PHE A 139 -30.12 -8.12 -17.73
CA PHE A 139 -30.03 -7.61 -19.08
C PHE A 139 -31.06 -6.51 -19.26
N LEU A 140 -30.64 -5.35 -19.70
CA LEU A 140 -31.51 -4.24 -19.97
C LEU A 140 -31.58 -4.04 -21.48
N VAL A 141 -32.77 -4.17 -22.03
CA VAL A 141 -33.01 -3.87 -23.43
C VAL A 141 -33.94 -2.65 -23.50
N GLY A 142 -33.41 -1.57 -23.98
CA GLY A 142 -34.11 -0.28 -23.89
C GLY A 142 -34.38 0.07 -22.43
N SER A 143 -35.65 0.21 -22.06
CA SER A 143 -36.10 0.43 -20.68
C SER A 143 -36.52 -0.85 -19.95
N THR A 144 -36.51 -2.00 -20.62
CA THR A 144 -37.04 -3.26 -20.08
C THR A 144 -35.92 -4.11 -19.51
N LEU A 145 -36.06 -4.47 -18.24
CA LEU A 145 -35.14 -5.38 -17.55
C LEU A 145 -35.48 -6.84 -17.85
N VAL A 146 -34.63 -7.53 -18.59
CA VAL A 146 -34.75 -8.97 -18.84
C VAL A 146 -34.17 -9.72 -17.65
N THR A 147 -35.02 -10.26 -16.78
CA THR A 147 -34.62 -10.95 -15.56
C THR A 147 -34.94 -12.42 -15.52
N GLY A 148 -35.58 -12.95 -16.55
CA GLY A 148 -36.10 -14.32 -16.52
C GLY A 148 -35.47 -15.26 -17.52
N THR A 149 -35.72 -16.56 -17.33
CA THR A 149 -35.42 -17.62 -18.27
C THR A 149 -36.40 -17.66 -19.44
N ASP A 150 -37.45 -16.86 -19.39
CA ASP A 150 -38.48 -16.81 -20.41
C ASP A 150 -38.03 -15.94 -21.59
N TRP A 151 -38.47 -16.33 -22.81
CA TRP A 151 -38.18 -15.57 -24.01
C TRP A 151 -38.88 -14.20 -23.98
N GLN A 152 -38.11 -13.17 -24.22
CA GLN A 152 -38.64 -11.81 -24.40
C GLN A 152 -38.46 -11.39 -25.84
N GLU A 153 -39.54 -10.94 -26.45
CA GLU A 153 -39.57 -10.47 -27.84
C GLU A 153 -39.23 -8.97 -27.87
N LEU A 154 -38.36 -8.59 -28.80
CA LEU A 154 -37.85 -7.25 -28.98
C LEU A 154 -37.86 -6.89 -30.44
N ASP A 155 -38.16 -5.62 -30.73
CA ASP A 155 -38.02 -5.10 -32.08
C ASP A 155 -36.52 -4.85 -32.40
N SER A 156 -36.20 -4.72 -33.69
CA SER A 156 -34.81 -4.49 -34.14
C SER A 156 -34.17 -3.21 -33.58
N ASN A 157 -34.97 -2.15 -33.37
CA ASN A 157 -34.48 -0.89 -32.81
C ASN A 157 -34.10 -1.00 -31.34
N THR A 158 -34.88 -1.77 -30.58
CA THR A 158 -34.64 -2.01 -29.15
C THR A 158 -33.48 -2.97 -28.95
N PHE A 159 -33.29 -3.97 -29.80
CA PHE A 159 -32.16 -4.88 -29.73
C PHE A 159 -30.81 -4.24 -30.09
N ARG A 160 -30.82 -3.15 -30.86
CA ARG A 160 -29.61 -2.46 -31.29
C ARG A 160 -28.77 -1.92 -30.13
N ARG A 161 -29.39 -1.67 -28.98
CA ARG A 161 -28.68 -1.18 -27.78
C ARG A 161 -29.04 -2.04 -26.59
N VAL A 162 -28.15 -2.96 -26.29
CA VAL A 162 -28.31 -3.90 -25.17
C VAL A 162 -27.38 -3.49 -24.06
N GLN A 163 -27.89 -3.24 -22.87
CA GLN A 163 -27.09 -3.01 -21.68
C GLN A 163 -26.86 -4.32 -20.91
N LEU A 164 -25.62 -4.76 -20.86
CA LEU A 164 -25.20 -5.93 -20.09
C LEU A 164 -24.71 -5.48 -18.71
N ARG A 165 -25.17 -6.17 -17.67
CA ARG A 165 -24.61 -6.02 -16.33
C ARG A 165 -23.57 -7.10 -16.09
N PRO A 166 -22.37 -6.75 -15.65
CA PRO A 166 -21.34 -7.73 -15.40
C PRO A 166 -21.68 -8.61 -14.19
N VAL A 167 -21.31 -9.87 -14.28
CA VAL A 167 -21.34 -10.80 -13.15
C VAL A 167 -20.02 -10.69 -12.41
N ARG A 168 -20.09 -10.56 -11.09
CA ARG A 168 -18.90 -10.53 -10.25
C ARG A 168 -18.26 -11.91 -10.20
N SER A 169 -17.00 -11.99 -10.57
CA SER A 169 -16.16 -13.18 -10.43
C SER A 169 -14.92 -12.85 -9.60
N THR A 170 -14.16 -13.87 -9.21
CA THR A 170 -12.90 -13.71 -8.47
C THR A 170 -11.76 -14.17 -9.37
N GLY A 171 -10.74 -13.34 -9.54
CA GLY A 171 -9.60 -13.67 -10.39
C GLY A 171 -8.45 -12.70 -10.27
N LEU A 172 -7.39 -12.94 -11.03
CA LEU A 172 -6.17 -12.14 -11.07
C LEU A 172 -6.15 -11.12 -12.21
N SER A 173 -7.23 -10.98 -12.98
CA SER A 173 -7.26 -10.13 -14.18
C SER A 173 -6.93 -8.68 -13.87
N ASN A 174 -7.36 -8.14 -12.71
CA ASN A 174 -7.01 -6.78 -12.31
C ASN A 174 -5.49 -6.61 -12.10
N PHE A 175 -4.81 -7.61 -11.52
CA PHE A 175 -3.36 -7.59 -11.37
C PHE A 175 -2.66 -7.70 -12.72
N ILE A 176 -3.14 -8.58 -13.60
CA ILE A 176 -2.59 -8.73 -14.96
C ILE A 176 -2.72 -7.40 -15.71
N ASN A 177 -3.89 -6.77 -15.68
CA ASN A 177 -4.13 -5.46 -16.29
C ASN A 177 -3.22 -4.37 -15.73
N TYR A 178 -3.04 -4.37 -14.39
CA TYR A 178 -2.15 -3.42 -13.74
C TYR A 178 -0.70 -3.54 -14.26
N PHE A 179 -0.14 -4.75 -14.26
CA PHE A 179 1.23 -4.97 -14.69
C PHE A 179 1.41 -4.85 -16.22
N SER A 180 0.35 -5.06 -16.98
CA SER A 180 0.35 -4.88 -18.45
C SER A 180 0.24 -3.42 -18.87
N THR A 181 -0.21 -2.51 -17.97
CA THR A 181 -0.36 -1.10 -18.25
C THR A 181 0.96 -0.36 -17.99
N PRO A 182 1.68 0.12 -19.03
CA PRO A 182 3.02 0.69 -18.86
C PRO A 182 3.07 1.89 -17.92
N ALA A 183 2.02 2.73 -17.92
CA ALA A 183 1.93 3.90 -17.05
C ALA A 183 1.85 3.53 -15.57
N LEU A 184 1.08 2.48 -15.22
CA LEU A 184 0.94 2.00 -13.85
C LEU A 184 2.22 1.30 -13.37
N PHE A 185 2.83 0.50 -14.22
CA PHE A 185 4.12 -0.12 -13.92
C PHE A 185 5.23 0.93 -13.68
N LYS A 186 5.22 2.02 -14.45
CA LYS A 186 6.16 3.14 -14.26
C LYS A 186 6.05 3.77 -12.89
N SER A 187 4.85 3.85 -12.32
CA SER A 187 4.63 4.40 -10.96
C SER A 187 5.30 3.57 -9.87
N ILE A 188 5.42 2.25 -10.03
CA ILE A 188 6.21 1.39 -9.13
C ILE A 188 7.67 1.81 -9.16
N GLN A 189 8.26 1.90 -10.35
CA GLN A 189 9.65 2.29 -10.53
C GLN A 189 9.92 3.68 -9.93
N ASN A 190 9.03 4.63 -10.22
CA ASN A 190 9.12 6.00 -9.70
C ASN A 190 9.06 6.03 -8.17
N SER A 191 8.13 5.28 -7.56
CA SER A 191 7.99 5.23 -6.10
C SER A 191 9.22 4.64 -5.42
N ILE A 192 9.75 3.55 -5.95
CA ILE A 192 10.98 2.93 -5.43
C ILE A 192 12.17 3.87 -5.60
N PHE A 193 12.32 4.48 -6.78
CA PHE A 193 13.41 5.42 -7.06
C PHE A 193 13.41 6.59 -6.07
N ILE A 194 12.28 7.28 -5.92
CA ILE A 194 12.15 8.40 -4.98
C ILE A 194 12.44 7.96 -3.55
N SER A 195 11.88 6.83 -3.13
CA SER A 195 12.03 6.33 -1.76
C SER A 195 13.48 5.98 -1.45
N VAL A 196 14.18 5.32 -2.36
CA VAL A 196 15.60 4.96 -2.18
C VAL A 196 16.48 6.20 -2.14
N ILE A 197 16.33 7.09 -3.11
CA ILE A 197 17.18 8.30 -3.19
C ILE A 197 16.95 9.23 -1.99
N SER A 198 15.67 9.49 -1.65
CA SER A 198 15.33 10.32 -0.48
C SER A 198 15.85 9.69 0.81
N THR A 199 15.77 8.36 0.95
CA THR A 199 16.29 7.64 2.12
C THR A 199 17.81 7.82 2.26
N ILE A 200 18.55 7.60 1.19
CA ILE A 200 20.01 7.74 1.20
C ILE A 200 20.40 9.16 1.62
N ILE A 201 19.82 10.18 0.99
CA ILE A 201 20.13 11.59 1.29
C ILE A 201 19.73 11.91 2.73
N THR A 202 18.54 11.55 3.16
CA THR A 202 18.05 11.84 4.52
C THR A 202 18.93 11.20 5.58
N VAL A 203 19.27 9.91 5.41
CA VAL A 203 20.07 9.18 6.40
C VAL A 203 21.49 9.75 6.50
N ILE A 204 22.11 10.09 5.38
CA ILE A 204 23.43 10.72 5.37
C ILE A 204 23.40 12.08 6.11
N LEU A 205 22.45 12.95 5.76
CA LEU A 205 22.34 14.27 6.38
C LEU A 205 21.97 14.15 7.88
N ALA A 206 21.03 13.27 8.22
CA ALA A 206 20.61 13.04 9.59
C ALA A 206 21.73 12.43 10.45
N PHE A 207 22.53 11.54 9.87
CA PHE A 207 23.70 10.97 10.57
C PHE A 207 24.73 12.06 10.91
N TRP A 208 25.11 12.88 9.95
CA TRP A 208 26.06 13.95 10.20
C TRP A 208 25.55 14.99 11.23
N PHE A 209 24.26 15.32 11.12
CA PHE A 209 23.63 16.23 12.08
C PHE A 209 23.54 15.61 13.49
N ALA A 210 23.11 14.37 13.61
CA ALA A 210 23.05 13.64 14.87
C ALA A 210 24.46 13.45 15.47
N TYR A 211 25.46 13.16 14.65
CA TYR A 211 26.86 13.07 15.07
C TYR A 211 27.35 14.38 15.63
N ALA A 212 27.12 15.52 14.94
CA ALA A 212 27.47 16.83 15.42
C ALA A 212 26.80 17.16 16.75
N LEU A 213 25.51 16.89 16.92
CA LEU A 213 24.78 17.11 18.17
C LEU A 213 25.28 16.27 19.34
N ASN A 214 25.66 15.03 19.11
CA ASN A 214 26.05 14.10 20.19
C ASN A 214 27.57 14.14 20.52
N ARG A 215 28.43 14.40 19.54
CA ARG A 215 29.86 14.22 19.65
C ARG A 215 30.71 15.53 19.57
N SER A 216 30.08 16.65 19.23
CA SER A 216 30.82 17.95 19.22
C SER A 216 30.48 18.78 20.46
N CYS A 217 31.38 19.74 20.78
CA CYS A 217 31.17 20.75 21.83
C CYS A 217 30.43 21.98 21.30
N MET A 218 29.48 21.80 20.35
CA MET A 218 28.79 22.89 19.68
C MET A 218 27.92 23.69 20.66
N ARG A 219 27.98 25.04 20.52
CA ARG A 219 27.08 25.93 21.27
C ARG A 219 25.65 25.84 20.70
N PHE A 220 24.65 26.09 21.54
CA PHE A 220 23.22 26.11 21.16
C PHE A 220 22.66 24.79 20.60
N LYS A 221 23.16 23.63 21.04
CA LYS A 221 22.66 22.31 20.61
C LYS A 221 21.13 22.16 20.72
N GLY A 222 20.54 22.70 21.81
CA GLY A 222 19.08 22.66 22.02
C GLY A 222 18.31 23.40 20.94
N PHE A 223 18.79 24.56 20.54
CA PHE A 223 18.18 25.35 19.47
C PHE A 223 18.23 24.63 18.10
N PHE A 224 19.40 24.09 17.75
CA PHE A 224 19.50 23.31 16.50
C PHE A 224 18.64 22.06 16.50
N ARG A 225 18.55 21.38 17.65
CA ARG A 225 17.65 20.22 17.80
C ARG A 225 16.19 20.64 17.62
N LEU A 226 15.77 21.76 18.21
CA LEU A 226 14.41 22.27 18.09
C LEU A 226 14.05 22.59 16.64
N ILE A 227 14.92 23.28 15.92
CA ILE A 227 14.71 23.59 14.48
C ILE A 227 14.63 22.31 13.66
N ALA A 228 15.53 21.36 13.90
CA ALA A 228 15.54 20.10 13.17
C ALA A 228 14.30 19.24 13.40
N MET A 229 13.62 19.41 14.57
CA MET A 229 12.38 18.71 14.88
C MET A 229 11.12 19.42 14.37
N ALA A 230 11.22 20.71 14.00
CA ALA A 230 10.06 21.48 13.55
C ALA A 230 9.25 20.83 12.41
N PRO A 231 9.85 20.16 11.41
CA PRO A 231 9.09 19.52 10.34
C PRO A 231 8.15 18.39 10.79
N ILE A 232 8.36 17.79 11.97
CA ILE A 232 7.44 16.77 12.51
C ILE A 232 6.03 17.33 12.76
N LEU A 233 5.94 18.62 13.07
CA LEU A 233 4.66 19.29 13.34
C LEU A 233 3.90 19.66 12.06
N VAL A 234 4.51 19.45 10.92
CA VAL A 234 4.03 19.92 9.61
C VAL A 234 3.58 18.72 8.78
N PRO A 235 2.33 18.70 8.27
CA PRO A 235 1.89 17.65 7.35
C PRO A 235 2.69 17.68 6.05
N SER A 236 2.92 16.51 5.42
CA SER A 236 3.75 16.38 4.20
C SER A 236 3.30 17.25 3.01
N LEU A 237 2.03 17.60 2.97
CA LEU A 237 1.47 18.48 1.95
C LEU A 237 2.07 19.90 1.99
N LEU A 238 2.34 20.43 3.18
CA LEU A 238 2.76 21.80 3.38
C LEU A 238 4.17 22.08 2.80
N PRO A 239 5.20 21.25 3.00
CA PRO A 239 6.47 21.39 2.32
C PRO A 239 6.34 21.44 0.80
N GLY A 240 5.43 20.64 0.21
CA GLY A 240 5.16 20.68 -1.22
C GLY A 240 4.65 22.04 -1.67
N ILE A 241 3.67 22.60 -0.95
CA ILE A 241 3.14 23.93 -1.24
C ILE A 241 4.21 25.00 -1.08
N ALA A 242 5.01 24.94 0.00
CA ALA A 242 6.09 25.88 0.24
C ALA A 242 7.14 25.85 -0.88
N LEU A 243 7.53 24.66 -1.34
CA LEU A 243 8.46 24.51 -2.46
C LEU A 243 7.89 25.08 -3.77
N VAL A 244 6.60 24.96 -4.01
CA VAL A 244 5.95 25.60 -5.17
C VAL A 244 6.01 27.12 -5.08
N TYR A 245 5.74 27.71 -3.91
CA TYR A 245 5.85 29.15 -3.72
C TYR A 245 7.28 29.68 -3.88
N LEU A 246 8.27 28.92 -3.42
CA LEU A 246 9.67 29.33 -3.49
C LEU A 246 10.27 29.10 -4.89
N PHE A 247 10.05 27.97 -5.50
CA PHE A 247 10.76 27.48 -6.68
C PHE A 247 9.85 27.20 -7.88
N GLY A 248 8.54 27.36 -7.76
CA GLY A 248 7.59 27.11 -8.86
C GLY A 248 7.77 28.07 -10.04
N ALA A 249 6.88 28.01 -11.02
CA ALA A 249 6.97 28.79 -12.24
C ALA A 249 7.09 30.31 -12.00
N GLN A 250 6.45 30.79 -10.93
CA GLN A 250 6.51 32.19 -10.45
C GLN A 250 7.20 32.31 -9.09
N GLY A 251 8.04 31.33 -8.72
CA GLY A 251 8.67 31.25 -7.41
C GLY A 251 9.73 32.35 -7.20
N VAL A 252 9.78 32.85 -5.96
CA VAL A 252 10.65 33.97 -5.55
C VAL A 252 12.13 33.69 -5.78
N ILE A 253 12.56 32.45 -5.59
CA ILE A 253 13.97 32.03 -5.70
C ILE A 253 14.19 30.94 -6.75
N LYS A 254 13.35 30.91 -7.78
CA LYS A 254 13.42 29.96 -8.90
C LYS A 254 14.82 29.85 -9.51
N GLY A 255 15.58 30.94 -9.57
CA GLY A 255 16.92 30.98 -10.15
C GLY A 255 17.93 30.05 -9.45
N LEU A 256 17.72 29.69 -8.18
CA LEU A 256 18.59 28.77 -7.46
C LEU A 256 18.53 27.32 -7.96
N LEU A 257 17.54 26.98 -8.79
CA LEU A 257 17.45 25.66 -9.41
C LEU A 257 18.24 25.53 -10.72
N PHE A 258 18.97 26.58 -11.13
CA PHE A 258 19.81 26.58 -12.35
C PHE A 258 19.07 26.08 -13.61
N GLY A 259 17.80 26.40 -13.73
CA GLY A 259 16.94 25.99 -14.87
C GLY A 259 16.23 24.66 -14.70
N ALA A 260 16.48 23.90 -13.63
CA ALA A 260 15.72 22.70 -13.33
C ALA A 260 14.30 23.03 -12.84
N SER A 261 13.35 22.14 -13.11
CA SER A 261 11.98 22.26 -12.60
C SER A 261 11.87 21.69 -11.20
N ILE A 262 11.21 22.40 -10.30
CA ILE A 262 10.84 21.88 -8.98
C ILE A 262 9.76 20.80 -9.09
N TYR A 263 8.95 20.84 -10.15
CA TYR A 263 7.90 19.83 -10.38
C TYR A 263 8.53 18.51 -10.84
N GLY A 264 8.10 17.41 -10.23
CA GLY A 264 8.60 16.07 -10.52
C GLY A 264 9.57 15.54 -9.47
N PRO A 265 10.54 14.68 -9.86
CA PRO A 265 11.36 13.93 -8.90
C PRO A 265 12.20 14.81 -7.99
N ILE A 266 12.74 15.93 -8.50
CA ILE A 266 13.60 16.83 -7.73
C ILE A 266 12.84 17.42 -6.53
N GLY A 267 11.66 17.98 -6.77
CA GLY A 267 10.85 18.57 -5.71
C GLY A 267 10.33 17.52 -4.72
N ILE A 268 9.96 16.33 -5.22
CA ILE A 268 9.55 15.24 -4.33
C ILE A 268 10.70 14.81 -3.43
N ILE A 269 11.92 14.66 -3.95
CA ILE A 269 13.10 14.29 -3.15
C ILE A 269 13.40 15.36 -2.11
N ILE A 270 13.47 16.65 -2.49
CA ILE A 270 13.76 17.74 -1.57
C ILE A 270 12.73 17.80 -0.43
N GLY A 271 11.45 17.76 -0.78
CA GLY A 271 10.38 17.79 0.22
C GLY A 271 10.34 16.55 1.11
N SER A 272 10.61 15.37 0.55
CA SER A 272 10.69 14.12 1.31
C SER A 272 11.84 14.12 2.30
N VAL A 273 13.00 14.60 1.89
CA VAL A 273 14.17 14.78 2.79
C VAL A 273 13.81 15.70 3.94
N PHE A 274 13.23 16.86 3.65
CA PHE A 274 12.79 17.80 4.69
C PHE A 274 11.79 17.17 5.67
N PHE A 275 10.79 16.50 5.17
CA PHE A 275 9.73 15.88 5.98
C PHE A 275 10.23 14.72 6.84
N THR A 276 11.13 13.89 6.30
CA THR A 276 11.59 12.66 6.98
C THR A 276 12.85 12.89 7.84
N PHE A 277 13.54 14.00 7.66
CA PHE A 277 14.78 14.35 8.36
C PHE A 277 14.66 14.25 9.89
N PRO A 278 13.64 14.83 10.58
CA PRO A 278 13.52 14.74 12.01
C PRO A 278 13.35 13.31 12.51
N HIS A 279 12.64 12.44 11.77
CA HIS A 279 12.47 11.04 12.14
C HIS A 279 13.81 10.30 12.13
N ALA A 280 14.61 10.51 11.09
CA ALA A 280 15.94 9.93 10.99
C ALA A 280 16.89 10.44 12.10
N ILE A 281 16.86 11.75 12.41
CA ILE A 281 17.67 12.31 13.50
C ILE A 281 17.32 11.68 14.83
N LEU A 282 16.03 11.51 15.16
CA LEU A 282 15.61 10.91 16.43
C LEU A 282 16.17 9.50 16.60
N ILE A 283 16.04 8.67 15.56
CA ILE A 283 16.50 7.28 15.60
C ILE A 283 18.03 7.22 15.70
N ILE A 284 18.72 7.96 14.84
CA ILE A 284 20.21 7.94 14.80
C ILE A 284 20.81 8.58 16.05
N SER A 285 20.25 9.69 16.55
CA SER A 285 20.71 10.32 17.79
C SER A 285 20.56 9.38 18.99
N THR A 286 19.47 8.65 19.06
CA THR A 286 19.26 7.65 20.12
C THR A 286 20.30 6.53 20.03
N ALA A 287 20.57 6.02 18.83
CA ALA A 287 21.58 4.98 18.63
C ALA A 287 22.99 5.47 19.00
N LEU A 288 23.35 6.71 18.64
CA LEU A 288 24.63 7.31 19.02
C LEU A 288 24.74 7.60 20.52
N ALA A 289 23.63 7.91 21.19
CA ALA A 289 23.62 8.18 22.63
C ALA A 289 23.79 6.90 23.46
N ILE A 290 23.25 5.76 22.98
CA ILE A 290 23.36 4.46 23.64
C ILE A 290 24.74 3.80 23.40
N SER A 291 25.48 4.26 22.38
CA SER A 291 26.80 3.74 22.04
C SER A 291 27.74 3.81 23.26
N ASP A 292 28.41 2.69 23.58
CA ASP A 292 29.24 2.54 24.78
C ASP A 292 30.37 3.55 24.81
N ALA A 293 30.36 4.42 25.85
CA ALA A 293 31.40 5.41 26.07
C ALA A 293 32.78 4.78 26.29
N ARG A 294 32.84 3.59 26.87
CA ARG A 294 34.09 2.87 27.14
C ARG A 294 34.88 2.57 25.87
N LEU A 295 34.21 2.32 24.75
CA LEU A 295 34.87 2.08 23.47
C LEU A 295 35.58 3.33 22.95
N TYR A 296 35.04 4.50 23.22
CA TYR A 296 35.69 5.78 22.87
C TYR A 296 36.91 6.06 23.80
N GLU A 297 36.78 5.78 25.09
CA GLU A 297 37.87 5.87 26.06
C GLU A 297 39.02 4.92 25.70
N ALA A 298 38.72 3.69 25.35
CA ALA A 298 39.67 2.72 24.85
C ALA A 298 40.38 3.20 23.57
N ALA A 299 39.63 3.75 22.61
CA ALA A 299 40.21 4.31 21.40
C ALA A 299 41.18 5.47 21.67
N ILE A 300 40.81 6.36 22.60
CA ILE A 300 41.67 7.45 23.05
C ILE A 300 42.94 6.91 23.71
N SER A 301 42.84 5.94 24.62
CA SER A 301 43.94 5.30 25.31
C SER A 301 44.92 4.61 24.34
N LEU A 302 44.41 4.05 23.27
CA LEU A 302 45.17 3.45 22.18
C LEU A 302 45.71 4.49 21.16
N LYS A 303 45.55 5.80 21.43
CA LYS A 303 45.96 6.91 20.55
C LYS A 303 45.38 6.77 19.11
N ALA A 304 44.17 6.22 18.97
CA ALA A 304 43.51 6.13 17.69
C ALA A 304 43.17 7.54 17.15
N THR A 305 43.36 7.75 15.85
CA THR A 305 42.95 9.02 15.23
C THR A 305 41.42 9.14 15.19
N SER A 306 40.89 10.37 15.14
CA SER A 306 39.45 10.60 15.05
C SER A 306 38.81 9.88 13.87
N TRP A 307 39.48 9.78 12.72
CA TRP A 307 39.05 9.06 11.55
C TRP A 307 38.96 7.53 11.80
N LYS A 308 39.98 6.96 12.48
CA LYS A 308 39.96 5.54 12.85
C LYS A 308 38.86 5.25 13.86
N THR A 309 38.67 6.10 14.87
CA THR A 309 37.58 5.96 15.85
C THR A 309 36.22 6.06 15.20
N PHE A 310 36.04 6.94 14.21
CA PHE A 310 34.81 7.07 13.46
C PHE A 310 34.41 5.76 12.78
N TRP A 311 35.33 5.13 12.05
CA TRP A 311 35.03 3.91 11.30
C TRP A 311 34.99 2.63 12.16
N THR A 312 35.73 2.59 13.27
CA THR A 312 35.85 1.37 14.10
C THR A 312 34.91 1.37 15.31
N VAL A 313 34.49 2.52 15.78
CA VAL A 313 33.63 2.66 16.97
C VAL A 313 32.29 3.29 16.63
N THR A 314 32.32 4.49 16.00
CA THR A 314 31.09 5.27 15.79
C THR A 314 30.12 4.60 14.83
N ILE A 315 30.58 4.26 13.62
CA ILE A 315 29.73 3.62 12.61
C ILE A 315 29.24 2.25 13.05
N PRO A 316 30.09 1.32 13.54
CA PRO A 316 29.63 0.03 14.03
C PRO A 316 28.67 0.13 15.23
N GLY A 317 28.90 1.09 16.12
CA GLY A 317 28.02 1.33 17.28
C GLY A 317 26.65 1.86 16.89
N ALA A 318 26.56 2.66 15.85
CA ALA A 318 25.30 3.25 15.34
C ALA A 318 24.62 2.41 14.23
N ARG A 319 25.22 1.33 13.75
CA ARG A 319 24.80 0.60 12.54
C ARG A 319 23.32 0.20 12.54
N TYR A 320 22.82 -0.32 13.65
CA TYR A 320 21.43 -0.73 13.74
C TYR A 320 20.47 0.45 13.71
N GLY A 321 20.83 1.57 14.35
CA GLY A 321 20.07 2.81 14.28
C GLY A 321 20.06 3.42 12.88
N ILE A 322 21.19 3.38 12.17
CA ILE A 322 21.29 3.86 10.78
C ILE A 322 20.40 3.01 9.87
N ILE A 323 20.44 1.68 10.00
CA ILE A 323 19.62 0.77 9.21
C ILE A 323 18.13 0.97 9.52
N SER A 324 17.78 1.06 10.82
CA SER A 324 16.41 1.33 11.25
C SER A 324 15.89 2.67 10.71
N ALA A 325 16.69 3.73 10.81
CA ALA A 325 16.33 5.02 10.22
C ALA A 325 16.10 4.93 8.72
N ALA A 326 16.92 4.16 8.00
CA ALA A 326 16.75 3.97 6.56
C ALA A 326 15.41 3.31 6.22
N PHE A 327 15.02 2.25 6.93
CA PHE A 327 13.74 1.58 6.68
C PHE A 327 12.53 2.43 7.08
N VAL A 328 12.62 3.18 8.17
CA VAL A 328 11.55 4.11 8.59
C VAL A 328 11.38 5.22 7.56
N VAL A 329 12.48 5.85 7.12
CA VAL A 329 12.44 6.91 6.09
C VAL A 329 11.90 6.35 4.77
N PHE A 330 12.38 5.19 4.32
CA PHE A 330 11.88 4.54 3.12
C PHE A 330 10.36 4.34 3.19
N ASN A 331 9.88 3.83 4.32
CA ASN A 331 8.45 3.57 4.51
C ASN A 331 7.62 4.86 4.51
N LEU A 332 8.10 5.91 5.17
CA LEU A 332 7.44 7.21 5.16
C LEU A 332 7.36 7.82 3.76
N VAL A 333 8.41 7.69 2.96
CA VAL A 333 8.44 8.27 1.61
C VAL A 333 7.59 7.48 0.63
N ILE A 334 7.68 6.13 0.62
CA ILE A 334 6.94 5.31 -0.36
C ILE A 334 5.43 5.39 -0.18
N THR A 335 4.98 5.63 1.06
CA THR A 335 3.56 5.76 1.39
C THR A 335 3.05 7.19 1.39
N ASP A 336 3.94 8.18 1.18
CA ASP A 336 3.51 9.57 1.17
C ASP A 336 2.68 9.91 -0.05
N PHE A 337 1.52 10.51 0.19
CA PHE A 337 0.60 11.00 -0.82
C PHE A 337 0.69 12.52 -0.99
N GLY A 338 0.84 13.25 0.13
CA GLY A 338 0.63 14.70 0.16
C GLY A 338 1.60 15.47 -0.72
N LEU A 339 2.87 15.24 -0.52
CA LEU A 339 3.93 15.91 -1.24
C LEU A 339 3.92 15.58 -2.75
N PRO A 340 3.89 14.29 -3.18
CA PRO A 340 3.84 13.96 -4.60
C PRO A 340 2.57 14.46 -5.31
N LYS A 341 1.45 14.56 -4.60
CA LYS A 341 0.20 15.09 -5.16
C LYS A 341 0.32 16.55 -5.56
N VAL A 342 1.04 17.35 -4.77
CA VAL A 342 1.21 18.80 -5.01
C VAL A 342 2.30 19.08 -6.05
N ILE A 343 3.46 18.42 -5.93
CA ILE A 343 4.65 18.79 -6.66
C ILE A 343 5.05 17.77 -7.74
N GLY A 344 4.41 16.61 -7.77
CA GLY A 344 4.77 15.52 -8.68
C GLY A 344 4.59 15.85 -10.16
N GLY A 345 3.60 16.67 -10.52
CA GLY A 345 3.31 16.98 -11.92
C GLY A 345 2.98 15.72 -12.72
N GLN A 346 3.77 15.44 -13.75
CA GLN A 346 3.64 14.22 -14.57
C GLN A 346 4.39 12.99 -14.00
N PHE A 347 5.15 13.18 -12.93
CA PHE A 347 5.88 12.10 -12.27
C PHE A 347 4.97 11.37 -11.28
N ASN A 348 4.30 10.34 -11.76
CA ASN A 348 3.36 9.57 -10.96
C ASN A 348 4.07 8.61 -10.00
N VAL A 349 3.51 8.50 -8.79
CA VAL A 349 3.91 7.52 -7.77
C VAL A 349 2.69 6.71 -7.31
N LEU A 350 2.91 5.54 -6.71
CA LEU A 350 1.85 4.60 -6.32
C LEU A 350 0.75 5.24 -5.47
N ALA A 351 1.11 6.03 -4.45
CA ALA A 351 0.13 6.67 -3.57
C ALA A 351 -0.79 7.65 -4.32
N VAL A 352 -0.26 8.36 -5.32
CA VAL A 352 -1.05 9.26 -6.17
C VAL A 352 -1.91 8.47 -7.15
N ASP A 353 -1.43 7.33 -7.65
CA ASP A 353 -2.21 6.47 -8.53
C ASP A 353 -3.43 5.87 -7.84
N ILE A 354 -3.31 5.47 -6.56
CA ILE A 354 -4.47 5.05 -5.77
C ILE A 354 -5.56 6.13 -5.80
N TYR A 355 -5.16 7.37 -5.54
CA TYR A 355 -6.10 8.50 -5.57
C TYR A 355 -6.74 8.70 -6.96
N LYS A 356 -5.93 8.63 -8.03
CA LYS A 356 -6.42 8.77 -9.39
C LYS A 356 -7.41 7.68 -9.77
N GLN A 357 -7.13 6.42 -9.40
CA GLN A 357 -8.02 5.29 -9.66
C GLN A 357 -9.33 5.41 -8.89
N VAL A 358 -9.26 5.69 -7.58
CA VAL A 358 -10.45 5.71 -6.72
C VAL A 358 -11.29 6.97 -6.92
N ILE A 359 -10.67 8.15 -6.87
CA ILE A 359 -11.39 9.43 -6.92
C ILE A 359 -11.54 9.93 -8.35
N GLY A 360 -10.50 9.80 -9.18
CA GLY A 360 -10.52 10.30 -10.55
C GLY A 360 -11.32 9.42 -11.50
N GLN A 361 -11.16 8.10 -11.42
CA GLN A 361 -11.78 7.14 -12.33
C GLN A 361 -12.89 6.31 -11.69
N GLN A 362 -13.14 6.45 -10.39
CA GLN A 362 -14.08 5.65 -9.60
C GLN A 362 -13.86 4.12 -9.74
N ASN A 363 -12.65 3.72 -10.09
CA ASN A 363 -12.23 2.33 -10.25
C ASN A 363 -11.66 1.80 -8.92
N PHE A 364 -12.54 1.33 -8.05
CA PHE A 364 -12.19 0.84 -6.72
C PHE A 364 -11.39 -0.46 -6.76
N GLU A 365 -11.64 -1.30 -7.75
CA GLU A 365 -10.94 -2.57 -7.93
C GLU A 365 -9.48 -2.34 -8.28
N MET A 366 -9.21 -1.46 -9.25
CA MET A 366 -7.84 -1.09 -9.60
C MET A 366 -7.16 -0.30 -8.48
N GLY A 367 -7.88 0.61 -7.81
CA GLY A 367 -7.37 1.29 -6.61
C GLY A 367 -6.95 0.31 -5.51
N ALA A 368 -7.71 -0.77 -5.31
CA ALA A 368 -7.36 -1.84 -4.38
C ALA A 368 -6.10 -2.60 -4.82
N VAL A 369 -5.93 -2.90 -6.11
CA VAL A 369 -4.70 -3.52 -6.65
C VAL A 369 -3.49 -2.65 -6.38
N VAL A 370 -3.55 -1.35 -6.71
CA VAL A 370 -2.44 -0.41 -6.48
C VAL A 370 -2.11 -0.33 -4.99
N SER A 371 -3.13 -0.35 -4.12
CA SER A 371 -2.93 -0.36 -2.67
C SER A 371 -2.22 -1.62 -2.18
N VAL A 372 -2.56 -2.79 -2.73
CA VAL A 372 -1.87 -4.06 -2.42
C VAL A 372 -0.41 -3.99 -2.87
N VAL A 373 -0.16 -3.48 -4.08
CA VAL A 373 1.21 -3.31 -4.60
C VAL A 373 2.03 -2.35 -3.74
N LEU A 374 1.42 -1.26 -3.25
CA LEU A 374 2.08 -0.30 -2.36
C LEU A 374 2.42 -0.89 -0.98
N ILE A 375 1.52 -1.70 -0.42
CA ILE A 375 1.70 -2.28 0.91
C ILE A 375 2.86 -3.28 0.94
N ILE A 376 3.13 -4.01 -0.12
CA ILE A 376 4.19 -5.04 -0.16
C ILE A 376 5.56 -4.48 0.24
N PRO A 377 6.13 -3.47 -0.44
CA PRO A 377 7.42 -2.92 -0.05
C PRO A 377 7.41 -2.26 1.33
N ALA A 378 6.28 -1.67 1.75
CA ALA A 378 6.13 -1.09 3.08
C ALA A 378 6.18 -2.16 4.18
N ILE A 379 5.49 -3.28 4.01
CA ILE A 379 5.54 -4.41 4.96
C ILE A 379 6.94 -5.02 5.01
N LEU A 380 7.60 -5.19 3.86
CA LEU A 380 8.96 -5.73 3.80
C LEU A 380 9.94 -4.82 4.56
N ALA A 381 9.89 -3.51 4.32
CA ALA A 381 10.72 -2.53 5.02
C ALA A 381 10.48 -2.56 6.53
N PHE A 382 9.21 -2.60 6.97
CA PHE A 382 8.85 -2.71 8.37
C PHE A 382 9.35 -4.01 9.01
N ALA A 383 9.19 -5.14 8.33
CA ALA A 383 9.64 -6.45 8.83
C ALA A 383 11.16 -6.48 9.03
N ILE A 384 11.92 -5.95 8.07
CA ILE A 384 13.38 -5.85 8.17
C ILE A 384 13.77 -4.93 9.33
N ASP A 385 13.12 -3.78 9.48
CA ASP A 385 13.38 -2.87 10.60
C ASP A 385 13.15 -3.56 11.95
N ARG A 386 12.08 -4.31 12.12
CA ARG A 386 11.79 -5.07 13.34
C ARG A 386 12.87 -6.12 13.65
N ILE A 387 13.36 -6.82 12.62
CA ILE A 387 14.46 -7.79 12.78
C ILE A 387 15.75 -7.07 13.20
N VAL A 388 16.05 -5.94 12.62
CA VAL A 388 17.23 -5.14 12.94
C VAL A 388 17.17 -4.60 14.38
N GLN A 389 16.01 -4.05 14.79
CA GLN A 389 15.81 -3.56 16.17
C GLN A 389 15.93 -4.65 17.21
N SER A 390 15.40 -5.87 16.95
CA SER A 390 15.50 -6.99 17.88
C SER A 390 16.96 -7.41 18.14
N LYS A 391 17.81 -7.35 17.11
CA LYS A 391 19.25 -7.61 17.25
C LYS A 391 19.97 -6.54 18.06
N GLN A 392 19.54 -5.28 17.97
CA GLN A 392 20.10 -4.20 18.77
C GLN A 392 19.81 -4.41 20.26
N VAL A 393 18.56 -4.74 20.62
CA VAL A 393 18.19 -5.00 22.01
C VAL A 393 18.98 -6.20 22.57
N ALA A 394 19.15 -7.27 21.83
CA ALA A 394 19.91 -8.43 22.26
C ALA A 394 21.40 -8.18 22.51
N LEU A 395 21.97 -7.10 21.95
CA LEU A 395 23.36 -6.71 22.18
C LEU A 395 23.51 -5.81 23.41
N LEU A 396 22.41 -5.27 23.95
CA LEU A 396 22.43 -4.37 25.12
C LEU A 396 22.10 -5.13 26.43
N THR A 397 21.58 -6.35 26.34
CA THR A 397 21.33 -7.26 27.45
C THR A 397 22.48 -8.25 27.60
#